data_985677c8c750465794c43db3dafd761e
#
_entry.id   985677c8c750465794c43db3dafd761e
#
_cell.length_a   1.000
_cell.length_b   1.000
_cell.length_c   1.000
_cell.angle_alpha   90.00
_cell.angle_beta   90.00
_cell.angle_gamma   90.00
#
_symmetry.space_group_name_H-M   'P 1'
#
loop_
_entity.id
_entity.type
_entity.pdbx_description
1 polymer ?
#
loop_
_entity_poly.entity_id
_entity_poly.type
_entity_poly.pdbx_seq_one_letter_code
_entity_poly.pdbx_strand_id
1 'polypeptide(L)'
;MKNIFIWGVPRSGKSTLAIMIRRAFGHSVIQLDAMKSVYDVVRPEDRISAPETTNMDEARLMAKMVTRLIQCLSWGNARGEFHVYEGVSFDMDSVLAGLPKERFPISLAHFVVVCLGYAEISPEEKVKEVVEYETASDWTSKESMESKLVHFKTYCAESKTIKETAERLGLKYFDVSHNRDMVLDEIIQYINQSMS
;
A
#
# COMPACT_ATOMS: atom_id res chain seq x y z
N MET A 1 1.84 -21.19 -1.38
CA MET A 1 1.92 -19.73 -1.73
C MET A 1 0.95 -18.95 -0.85
N LYS A 2 1.19 -17.67 -0.62
CA LYS A 2 0.36 -16.77 0.19
C LYS A 2 -0.04 -15.56 -0.63
N ASN A 3 -1.14 -14.89 -0.28
CA ASN A 3 -1.43 -13.56 -0.79
C ASN A 3 -0.41 -12.56 -0.23
N ILE A 4 -0.22 -11.46 -0.93
CA ILE A 4 0.71 -10.40 -0.52
C ILE A 4 -0.07 -9.12 -0.31
N PHE A 5 0.22 -8.41 0.75
CA PHE A 5 -0.37 -7.12 1.05
C PHE A 5 0.73 -6.07 1.12
N ILE A 6 0.65 -5.05 0.27
CA ILE A 6 1.59 -3.94 0.21
C ILE A 6 0.90 -2.67 0.70
N TRP A 7 1.31 -2.20 1.84
CA TRP A 7 0.82 -0.97 2.45
C TRP A 7 1.91 0.08 2.53
N GLY A 8 1.63 1.31 2.16
CA GLY A 8 2.63 2.36 2.24
C GLY A 8 2.19 3.66 1.60
N VAL A 9 2.99 4.70 1.78
CA VAL A 9 2.72 6.05 1.31
C VAL A 9 2.81 6.19 -0.22
N PRO A 10 2.21 7.23 -0.82
CA PRO A 10 2.42 7.54 -2.22
C PRO A 10 3.90 7.65 -2.58
N ARG A 11 4.27 7.26 -3.79
CA ARG A 11 5.65 7.33 -4.34
C ARG A 11 6.70 6.49 -3.56
N SER A 12 6.28 5.51 -2.75
CA SER A 12 7.19 4.56 -2.10
C SER A 12 7.59 3.36 -2.98
N GLY A 13 7.05 3.24 -4.20
CA GLY A 13 7.37 2.15 -5.11
C GLY A 13 6.45 0.93 -5.02
N LYS A 14 5.30 1.00 -4.33
CA LYS A 14 4.32 -0.10 -4.20
C LYS A 14 3.93 -0.73 -5.53
N SER A 15 3.52 0.08 -6.50
CA SER A 15 3.07 -0.42 -7.80
C SER A 15 4.21 -1.04 -8.60
N THR A 16 5.44 -0.52 -8.47
CA THR A 16 6.65 -1.14 -9.04
C THR A 16 6.88 -2.50 -8.42
N LEU A 17 6.85 -2.59 -7.09
CA LEU A 17 6.98 -3.84 -6.35
C LEU A 17 5.90 -4.86 -6.74
N ALA A 18 4.64 -4.42 -6.86
CA ALA A 18 3.55 -5.29 -7.28
C ALA A 18 3.78 -5.90 -8.67
N ILE A 19 4.34 -5.14 -9.61
CA ILE A 19 4.72 -5.63 -10.94
C ILE A 19 5.89 -6.64 -10.84
N MET A 20 6.89 -6.37 -9.99
CA MET A 20 8.00 -7.31 -9.74
C MET A 20 7.49 -8.64 -9.16
N ILE A 21 6.60 -8.59 -8.17
CA ILE A 21 5.96 -9.77 -7.57
C ILE A 21 5.16 -10.56 -8.61
N ARG A 22 4.35 -9.88 -9.43
CA ARG A 22 3.61 -10.51 -10.52
C ARG A 22 4.55 -11.27 -11.47
N ARG A 23 5.68 -10.67 -11.83
CA ARG A 23 6.67 -11.29 -12.72
C ARG A 23 7.38 -12.49 -12.07
N ALA A 24 7.72 -12.38 -10.78
CA ALA A 24 8.47 -13.39 -10.06
C ALA A 24 7.61 -14.60 -9.63
N PHE A 25 6.35 -14.35 -9.23
CA PHE A 25 5.51 -15.34 -8.54
C PHE A 25 4.17 -15.62 -9.23
N GLY A 26 3.80 -14.88 -10.29
CA GLY A 26 2.56 -15.08 -11.03
C GLY A 26 1.29 -14.54 -10.35
N HIS A 27 1.40 -13.73 -9.30
CA HIS A 27 0.26 -13.14 -8.60
C HIS A 27 -0.52 -12.15 -9.47
N SER A 28 -1.83 -12.10 -9.30
CA SER A 28 -2.67 -11.03 -9.85
C SER A 28 -2.57 -9.78 -9.00
N VAL A 29 -2.39 -8.61 -9.63
CA VAL A 29 -2.28 -7.33 -8.92
C VAL A 29 -3.65 -6.68 -8.77
N ILE A 30 -4.00 -6.30 -7.56
CA ILE A 30 -5.22 -5.59 -7.17
C ILE A 30 -4.81 -4.23 -6.62
N GLN A 31 -5.12 -3.18 -7.37
CA GLN A 31 -4.88 -1.79 -6.96
C GLN A 31 -6.06 -1.30 -6.11
N LEU A 32 -5.85 -1.14 -4.81
CA LEU A 32 -6.90 -0.73 -3.88
C LEU A 32 -7.34 0.72 -4.09
N ASP A 33 -6.44 1.57 -4.57
CA ASP A 33 -6.75 2.97 -4.87
C ASP A 33 -7.75 3.10 -6.03
N ALA A 34 -7.80 2.11 -6.95
CA ALA A 34 -8.85 2.05 -7.97
C ALA A 34 -10.25 1.84 -7.37
N MET A 35 -10.35 1.10 -6.26
CA MET A 35 -11.61 0.92 -5.53
C MET A 35 -12.13 2.26 -4.97
N LYS A 36 -11.23 3.08 -4.40
CA LYS A 36 -11.56 4.42 -3.94
C LYS A 36 -12.12 5.27 -5.09
N SER A 37 -11.45 5.26 -6.23
CA SER A 37 -11.89 6.03 -7.41
C SER A 37 -13.27 5.59 -7.90
N VAL A 38 -13.57 4.29 -7.89
CA VAL A 38 -14.91 3.77 -8.24
C VAL A 38 -15.95 4.21 -7.21
N TYR A 39 -15.62 4.12 -5.92
CA TYR A 39 -16.52 4.55 -4.85
C TYR A 39 -16.88 6.04 -4.99
N ASP A 40 -15.90 6.90 -5.22
CA ASP A 40 -16.07 8.35 -5.35
C ASP A 40 -16.97 8.74 -6.56
N VAL A 41 -16.98 7.91 -7.62
CA VAL A 41 -17.87 8.10 -8.77
C VAL A 41 -19.31 7.65 -8.47
N VAL A 42 -19.46 6.55 -7.74
CA VAL A 42 -20.78 5.98 -7.41
C VAL A 42 -21.46 6.73 -6.26
N ARG A 43 -20.69 7.26 -5.34
CA ARG A 43 -21.15 7.98 -4.13
C ARG A 43 -20.46 9.33 -4.01
N PRO A 44 -20.72 10.27 -4.95
CA PRO A 44 -20.04 11.57 -4.97
C PRO A 44 -20.33 12.44 -3.73
N GLU A 45 -21.46 12.19 -3.05
CA GLU A 45 -21.84 12.84 -1.79
C GLU A 45 -21.02 12.37 -0.57
N ASP A 46 -20.47 11.16 -0.63
CA ASP A 46 -19.68 10.53 0.44
C ASP A 46 -18.22 10.32 -0.01
N ARG A 47 -17.73 11.19 -0.88
CA ARG A 47 -16.40 11.05 -1.49
C ARG A 47 -15.30 10.93 -0.45
N ILE A 48 -14.46 9.93 -0.63
CA ILE A 48 -13.26 9.73 0.21
C ILE A 48 -12.20 10.77 -0.18
N SER A 49 -11.73 11.54 0.80
CA SER A 49 -10.72 12.58 0.60
C SER A 49 -9.40 12.03 0.02
N ALA A 50 -8.58 12.92 -0.48
CA ALA A 50 -7.20 12.58 -0.84
C ALA A 50 -6.42 12.02 0.37
N PRO A 51 -5.38 11.20 0.18
CA PRO A 51 -4.65 10.57 1.27
C PRO A 51 -4.20 11.53 2.36
N GLU A 52 -3.72 12.71 1.97
CA GLU A 52 -3.24 13.75 2.86
C GLU A 52 -4.34 14.42 3.71
N THR A 53 -5.60 14.22 3.35
CA THR A 53 -6.76 14.77 4.07
C THR A 53 -7.72 13.69 4.59
N THR A 54 -7.42 12.41 4.33
CA THR A 54 -8.23 11.27 4.74
C THR A 54 -8.36 11.24 6.26
N ASN A 55 -9.59 11.36 6.76
CA ASN A 55 -9.87 11.23 8.17
C ASN A 55 -10.06 9.77 8.60
N MET A 56 -10.13 9.51 9.91
CA MET A 56 -10.23 8.13 10.44
C MET A 56 -11.50 7.40 9.99
N ASP A 57 -12.60 8.09 9.75
CA ASP A 57 -13.84 7.44 9.30
C ASP A 57 -13.74 7.00 7.85
N GLU A 58 -13.13 7.82 7.00
CA GLU A 58 -12.80 7.47 5.61
C GLU A 58 -11.82 6.30 5.53
N ALA A 59 -10.75 6.33 6.34
CA ALA A 59 -9.78 5.24 6.43
C ALA A 59 -10.43 3.92 6.89
N ARG A 60 -11.39 3.98 7.82
CA ARG A 60 -12.18 2.81 8.26
C ARG A 60 -13.14 2.32 7.18
N LEU A 61 -13.76 3.24 6.42
CA LEU A 61 -14.61 2.86 5.28
C LEU A 61 -13.78 2.13 4.22
N MET A 62 -12.63 2.67 3.84
CA MET A 62 -11.69 1.99 2.94
C MET A 62 -11.29 0.62 3.48
N ALA A 63 -10.98 0.50 4.77
CA ALA A 63 -10.64 -0.78 5.39
C ALA A 63 -11.77 -1.82 5.26
N LYS A 64 -13.03 -1.42 5.44
CA LYS A 64 -14.20 -2.30 5.22
C LYS A 64 -14.30 -2.76 3.76
N MET A 65 -14.10 -1.86 2.80
CA MET A 65 -14.12 -2.19 1.37
C MET A 65 -13.00 -3.15 1.01
N VAL A 66 -11.77 -2.87 1.47
CA VAL A 66 -10.59 -3.74 1.29
C VAL A 66 -10.83 -5.13 1.88
N THR A 67 -11.30 -5.20 3.11
CA THR A 67 -11.63 -6.47 3.78
C THR A 67 -12.66 -7.27 3.00
N ARG A 68 -13.71 -6.62 2.51
CA ARG A 68 -14.74 -7.28 1.71
C ARG A 68 -14.19 -7.81 0.38
N LEU A 69 -13.35 -7.02 -0.28
CA LEU A 69 -12.68 -7.44 -1.51
C LEU A 69 -11.79 -8.67 -1.28
N ILE A 70 -10.97 -8.64 -0.24
CA ILE A 70 -10.13 -9.78 0.16
C ILE A 70 -10.99 -11.03 0.38
N GLN A 71 -12.11 -10.92 1.10
CA GLN A 71 -13.04 -12.03 1.31
C GLN A 71 -13.58 -12.60 0.00
N CYS A 72 -14.00 -11.74 -0.93
CA CYS A 72 -14.53 -12.17 -2.22
C CYS A 72 -13.48 -12.89 -3.07
N LEU A 73 -12.25 -12.40 -3.09
CA LEU A 73 -11.16 -12.96 -3.89
C LEU A 73 -10.51 -14.19 -3.25
N SER A 74 -10.66 -14.40 -1.93
CA SER A 74 -10.07 -15.55 -1.23
C SER A 74 -10.58 -16.92 -1.70
N TRP A 75 -11.75 -16.95 -2.35
CA TRP A 75 -12.26 -18.18 -2.98
C TRP A 75 -11.32 -18.71 -4.07
N GLY A 76 -10.54 -17.84 -4.71
CA GLY A 76 -9.55 -18.21 -5.71
C GLY A 76 -8.35 -18.96 -5.13
N ASN A 77 -8.04 -18.77 -3.83
CA ASN A 77 -6.88 -19.41 -3.20
C ASN A 77 -6.96 -20.95 -3.25
N ALA A 78 -8.17 -21.51 -3.11
CA ALA A 78 -8.40 -22.95 -3.24
C ALA A 78 -8.10 -23.48 -4.65
N ARG A 79 -8.09 -22.62 -5.67
CA ARG A 79 -7.76 -22.94 -7.05
C ARG A 79 -6.33 -22.55 -7.44
N GLY A 80 -5.53 -22.11 -6.48
CA GLY A 80 -4.17 -21.63 -6.70
C GLY A 80 -4.06 -20.21 -7.24
N GLU A 81 -5.13 -19.42 -7.16
CA GLU A 81 -5.15 -18.00 -7.55
C GLU A 81 -4.72 -17.15 -6.35
N PHE A 82 -3.59 -16.48 -6.46
CA PHE A 82 -3.05 -15.62 -5.40
C PHE A 82 -2.95 -14.16 -5.89
N HIS A 83 -3.08 -13.23 -4.95
CA HIS A 83 -3.20 -11.82 -5.26
C HIS A 83 -2.16 -10.99 -4.49
N VAL A 84 -1.73 -9.91 -5.13
CA VAL A 84 -1.06 -8.77 -4.47
C VAL A 84 -2.08 -7.67 -4.32
N TYR A 85 -2.36 -7.27 -3.10
CA TYR A 85 -3.19 -6.11 -2.77
C TYR A 85 -2.26 -4.95 -2.46
N GLU A 86 -2.33 -3.85 -3.23
CA GLU A 86 -1.49 -2.68 -2.99
C GLU A 86 -2.31 -1.41 -2.90
N GLY A 87 -1.98 -0.52 -1.98
CA GLY A 87 -2.66 0.76 -1.83
C GLY A 87 -2.24 1.57 -0.62
N VAL A 88 -2.92 2.72 -0.48
CA VAL A 88 -2.80 3.70 0.59
C VAL A 88 -4.18 3.97 1.23
N SER A 89 -4.29 4.98 2.06
CA SER A 89 -5.57 5.56 2.52
C SER A 89 -6.51 4.60 3.27
N PHE A 90 -5.98 3.63 4.00
CA PHE A 90 -6.78 2.78 4.89
C PHE A 90 -6.06 2.53 6.21
N ASP A 91 -6.86 2.32 7.26
CA ASP A 91 -6.37 1.94 8.58
C ASP A 91 -6.08 0.45 8.65
N MET A 92 -4.81 0.08 8.85
CA MET A 92 -4.38 -1.31 8.88
C MET A 92 -5.00 -2.08 10.06
N ASP A 93 -5.16 -1.45 11.22
CA ASP A 93 -5.82 -2.07 12.37
C ASP A 93 -7.26 -2.48 12.02
N SER A 94 -7.99 -1.60 11.33
CA SER A 94 -9.35 -1.88 10.87
C SER A 94 -9.40 -2.97 9.79
N VAL A 95 -8.41 -3.02 8.88
CA VAL A 95 -8.30 -4.12 7.90
C VAL A 95 -8.12 -5.45 8.63
N LEU A 96 -7.17 -5.52 9.56
CA LEU A 96 -6.87 -6.75 10.30
C LEU A 96 -8.03 -7.18 11.20
N ALA A 97 -8.71 -6.23 11.85
CA ALA A 97 -9.88 -6.51 12.68
C ALA A 97 -11.09 -7.00 11.86
N GLY A 98 -11.21 -6.54 10.61
CA GLY A 98 -12.30 -6.89 9.71
C GLY A 98 -12.11 -8.23 8.98
N LEU A 99 -10.92 -8.84 9.00
CA LEU A 99 -10.70 -10.15 8.40
C LEU A 99 -11.52 -11.21 9.16
N PRO A 100 -12.30 -12.06 8.45
CA PRO A 100 -13.19 -13.01 9.09
C PRO A 100 -12.42 -14.10 9.83
N LYS A 101 -12.79 -14.32 11.09
CA LYS A 101 -12.15 -15.30 11.98
C LYS A 101 -12.77 -16.70 11.90
N GLU A 102 -14.00 -16.85 11.40
CA GLU A 102 -14.79 -18.07 11.60
C GLU A 102 -15.23 -18.80 10.32
N ARG A 103 -15.54 -18.13 9.23
CA ARG A 103 -16.15 -18.76 8.05
C ARG A 103 -15.18 -18.98 6.88
N PHE A 104 -14.17 -18.16 6.82
CA PHE A 104 -13.01 -18.27 5.96
C PHE A 104 -11.86 -17.78 6.81
N PRO A 105 -11.03 -18.66 7.36
CA PRO A 105 -9.93 -18.26 8.21
C PRO A 105 -8.84 -17.56 7.39
N ILE A 106 -9.15 -16.35 6.92
CA ILE A 106 -8.15 -15.45 6.38
C ILE A 106 -7.60 -14.72 7.61
N SER A 107 -6.45 -15.15 8.03
CA SER A 107 -5.68 -14.51 9.08
C SER A 107 -4.41 -13.92 8.46
N LEU A 108 -3.68 -13.14 9.21
CA LEU A 108 -2.34 -12.68 8.82
C LEU A 108 -1.41 -13.83 8.35
N ALA A 109 -1.61 -15.05 8.87
CA ALA A 109 -0.85 -16.22 8.45
C ALA A 109 -1.00 -16.57 6.95
N HIS A 110 -2.06 -16.09 6.30
CA HIS A 110 -2.32 -16.31 4.87
C HIS A 110 -1.74 -15.19 3.98
N PHE A 111 -1.11 -14.20 4.60
CA PHE A 111 -0.50 -13.08 3.89
C PHE A 111 0.98 -12.95 4.21
N VAL A 112 1.72 -12.44 3.24
CA VAL A 112 2.98 -11.74 3.47
C VAL A 112 2.63 -10.25 3.45
N VAL A 113 2.78 -9.56 4.57
CA VAL A 113 2.51 -8.12 4.66
C VAL A 113 3.82 -7.37 4.57
N VAL A 114 3.87 -6.42 3.65
CA VAL A 114 5.01 -5.54 3.40
C VAL A 114 4.55 -4.10 3.59
N CYS A 115 5.20 -3.39 4.50
CA CYS A 115 4.96 -1.97 4.74
C CYS A 115 6.09 -1.15 4.12
N LEU A 116 5.77 -0.18 3.26
CA LEU A 116 6.74 0.68 2.58
C LEU A 116 6.56 2.15 2.95
N GLY A 117 7.66 2.80 3.23
CA GLY A 117 7.70 4.25 3.42
C GLY A 117 9.12 4.79 3.25
N TYR A 118 9.26 6.07 3.46
CA TYR A 118 10.54 6.78 3.40
C TYR A 118 10.65 7.73 4.61
N ALA A 119 10.73 7.10 5.80
CA ALA A 119 10.74 7.80 7.10
C ALA A 119 12.05 8.53 7.40
N GLU A 120 13.13 8.20 6.69
CA GLU A 120 14.50 8.65 6.96
C GLU A 120 15.00 9.74 5.99
N ILE A 121 14.16 10.15 5.00
CA ILE A 121 14.48 11.24 4.07
C ILE A 121 13.74 12.52 4.45
N SER A 122 14.34 13.68 4.17
CA SER A 122 13.64 14.96 4.30
C SER A 122 12.62 15.16 3.16
N PRO A 123 11.54 15.91 3.39
CA PRO A 123 10.58 16.25 2.33
C PRO A 123 11.23 16.91 1.12
N GLU A 124 12.21 17.79 1.37
CA GLU A 124 12.94 18.54 0.35
C GLU A 124 13.78 17.61 -0.54
N GLU A 125 14.45 16.63 0.06
CA GLU A 125 15.22 15.61 -0.68
C GLU A 125 14.31 14.69 -1.45
N LYS A 126 13.18 14.28 -0.85
CA LYS A 126 12.20 13.41 -1.53
C LYS A 126 11.56 14.10 -2.73
N VAL A 127 11.25 15.39 -2.63
CA VAL A 127 10.76 16.17 -3.79
C VAL A 127 11.79 16.20 -4.92
N LYS A 128 13.07 16.39 -4.62
CA LYS A 128 14.15 16.37 -5.64
C LYS A 128 14.20 15.01 -6.33
N GLU A 129 14.20 13.92 -5.56
CA GLU A 129 14.19 12.56 -6.10
C GLU A 129 12.97 12.33 -7.03
N VAL A 130 11.78 12.74 -6.59
CA VAL A 130 10.56 12.57 -7.39
C VAL A 130 10.63 13.33 -8.70
N VAL A 131 11.09 14.58 -8.69
CA VAL A 131 11.24 15.40 -9.89
C VAL A 131 12.25 14.79 -10.88
N GLU A 132 13.29 14.14 -10.38
CA GLU A 132 14.29 13.48 -11.23
C GLU A 132 13.71 12.28 -11.99
N TYR A 133 12.78 11.52 -11.36
CA TYR A 133 12.27 10.27 -11.92
C TYR A 133 10.81 10.34 -12.39
N GLU A 134 10.11 11.46 -12.19
CA GLU A 134 8.72 11.58 -12.64
C GLU A 134 8.63 11.68 -14.17
N THR A 135 7.56 11.10 -14.71
CA THR A 135 7.22 11.16 -16.12
C THR A 135 6.00 12.06 -16.34
N ALA A 136 5.73 12.45 -17.57
CA ALA A 136 4.56 13.28 -17.91
C ALA A 136 3.20 12.62 -17.55
N SER A 137 3.17 11.31 -17.36
CA SER A 137 1.98 10.56 -16.94
C SER A 137 1.78 10.53 -15.42
N ASP A 138 2.78 10.91 -14.65
CA ASP A 138 2.70 10.93 -13.19
C ASP A 138 1.83 12.11 -12.71
N TRP A 139 1.00 11.88 -11.72
CA TRP A 139 0.16 12.94 -11.15
C TRP A 139 0.98 14.10 -10.58
N THR A 140 2.15 13.80 -10.01
CA THR A 140 3.07 14.80 -9.48
C THR A 140 3.62 15.74 -10.54
N SER A 141 3.78 15.31 -11.80
CA SER A 141 4.37 16.12 -12.87
C SER A 141 3.57 17.40 -13.20
N LYS A 142 2.30 17.43 -12.83
CA LYS A 142 1.37 18.56 -13.04
C LYS A 142 1.35 19.54 -11.87
N GLU A 143 2.05 19.24 -10.78
CA GLU A 143 2.06 20.06 -9.57
C GLU A 143 3.25 21.02 -9.51
N SER A 144 3.03 22.17 -8.87
CA SER A 144 4.12 23.08 -8.55
C SER A 144 5.06 22.47 -7.50
N MET A 145 6.32 22.95 -7.46
CA MET A 145 7.28 22.52 -6.43
C MET A 145 6.78 22.78 -5.02
N GLU A 146 6.04 23.86 -4.82
CA GLU A 146 5.46 24.24 -3.53
C GLU A 146 4.36 23.25 -3.10
N SER A 147 3.47 22.88 -4.02
CA SER A 147 2.44 21.85 -3.80
C SER A 147 3.09 20.49 -3.49
N LYS A 148 4.07 20.07 -4.27
CA LYS A 148 4.84 18.84 -4.00
C LYS A 148 5.41 18.84 -2.58
N LEU A 149 6.03 19.94 -2.16
CA LEU A 149 6.64 20.02 -0.83
C LEU A 149 5.60 19.86 0.28
N VAL A 150 4.41 20.45 0.13
CA VAL A 150 3.31 20.28 1.09
C VAL A 150 2.90 18.81 1.18
N HIS A 151 2.67 18.15 0.05
CA HIS A 151 2.30 16.72 0.01
C HIS A 151 3.40 15.84 0.62
N PHE A 152 4.65 16.03 0.24
CA PHE A 152 5.73 15.19 0.74
C PHE A 152 6.07 15.41 2.22
N LYS A 153 5.79 16.60 2.80
CA LYS A 153 5.82 16.79 4.25
C LYS A 153 4.82 15.85 4.95
N THR A 154 3.60 15.77 4.41
CA THR A 154 2.57 14.87 4.94
C THR A 154 2.97 13.39 4.78
N TYR A 155 3.44 13.00 3.60
CA TYR A 155 3.82 11.61 3.33
C TYR A 155 5.05 11.15 4.12
N CYS A 156 6.02 12.01 4.37
CA CYS A 156 7.15 11.70 5.27
C CYS A 156 6.68 11.50 6.71
N ALA A 157 5.72 12.30 7.19
CA ALA A 157 5.13 12.10 8.51
C ALA A 157 4.32 10.80 8.56
N GLU A 158 3.51 10.53 7.55
CA GLU A 158 2.75 9.28 7.41
C GLU A 158 3.66 8.05 7.33
N SER A 159 4.83 8.14 6.65
CA SER A 159 5.83 7.06 6.62
C SER A 159 6.30 6.68 8.03
N LYS A 160 6.49 7.64 8.91
CA LYS A 160 6.85 7.40 10.31
C LYS A 160 5.73 6.70 11.07
N THR A 161 4.49 7.15 10.89
CA THR A 161 3.30 6.51 11.48
C THR A 161 3.13 5.07 10.98
N ILE A 162 3.36 4.81 9.68
CA ILE A 162 3.34 3.46 9.11
C ILE A 162 4.43 2.59 9.73
N LYS A 163 5.65 3.12 9.90
CA LYS A 163 6.77 2.42 10.56
C LYS A 163 6.41 2.01 11.99
N GLU A 164 5.93 2.96 12.80
CA GLU A 164 5.49 2.72 14.18
C GLU A 164 4.34 1.70 14.26
N THR A 165 3.37 1.81 13.36
CA THR A 165 2.24 0.86 13.29
C THR A 165 2.71 -0.53 12.88
N ALA A 166 3.60 -0.64 11.91
CA ALA A 166 4.18 -1.91 11.49
C ALA A 166 4.93 -2.59 12.63
N GLU A 167 5.78 -1.84 13.35
CA GLU A 167 6.50 -2.33 14.53
C GLU A 167 5.55 -2.84 15.62
N ARG A 168 4.52 -2.06 15.95
CA ARG A 168 3.49 -2.43 16.94
C ARG A 168 2.71 -3.70 16.56
N LEU A 169 2.46 -3.89 15.27
CA LEU A 169 1.72 -5.03 14.74
C LEU A 169 2.62 -6.24 14.43
N GLY A 170 3.93 -6.13 14.60
CA GLY A 170 4.90 -7.16 14.22
C GLY A 170 4.99 -7.39 12.71
N LEU A 171 4.69 -6.36 11.91
CA LEU A 171 4.79 -6.37 10.45
C LEU A 171 6.18 -5.88 10.00
N LYS A 172 6.60 -6.32 8.83
CA LYS A 172 7.89 -5.89 8.27
C LYS A 172 7.73 -4.55 7.55
N TYR A 173 8.44 -3.53 8.05
CA TYR A 173 8.61 -2.24 7.38
C TYR A 173 9.92 -2.20 6.60
N PHE A 174 9.87 -1.63 5.41
CA PHE A 174 11.03 -1.37 4.55
C PHE A 174 11.10 0.12 4.24
N ASP A 175 12.24 0.72 4.55
CA ASP A 175 12.50 2.13 4.28
C ASP A 175 13.14 2.30 2.90
N VAL A 176 12.46 3.01 2.02
CA VAL A 176 12.94 3.31 0.66
C VAL A 176 13.47 4.74 0.53
N SER A 177 13.89 5.34 1.63
CA SER A 177 14.52 6.68 1.64
C SER A 177 15.76 6.73 0.78
N HIS A 178 16.51 5.64 0.73
CA HIS A 178 17.75 5.54 -0.03
C HIS A 178 17.80 4.19 -0.76
N ASN A 179 18.44 4.19 -1.95
CA ASN A 179 18.66 2.96 -2.72
C ASN A 179 17.37 2.14 -2.96
N ARG A 180 16.27 2.81 -3.33
CA ARG A 180 14.94 2.21 -3.50
C ARG A 180 14.97 0.87 -4.25
N ASP A 181 15.68 0.79 -5.36
CA ASP A 181 15.68 -0.41 -6.20
C ASP A 181 16.32 -1.61 -5.46
N MET A 182 17.39 -1.37 -4.70
CA MET A 182 18.02 -2.40 -3.88
C MET A 182 17.08 -2.88 -2.75
N VAL A 183 16.33 -1.95 -2.14
CA VAL A 183 15.32 -2.32 -1.13
C VAL A 183 14.17 -3.11 -1.75
N LEU A 184 13.72 -2.78 -2.97
CA LEU A 184 12.70 -3.56 -3.67
C LEU A 184 13.17 -4.99 -3.96
N ASP A 185 14.43 -5.19 -4.32
CA ASP A 185 15.02 -6.52 -4.50
C ASP A 185 15.12 -7.29 -3.17
N GLU A 186 15.48 -6.62 -2.08
CA GLU A 186 15.45 -7.20 -0.72
C GLU A 186 14.03 -7.68 -0.35
N ILE A 187 13.01 -6.88 -0.68
CA ILE A 187 11.62 -7.25 -0.44
C ILE A 187 11.23 -8.51 -1.21
N ILE A 188 11.64 -8.65 -2.47
CA ILE A 188 11.38 -9.86 -3.26
C ILE A 188 12.00 -11.09 -2.60
N GLN A 189 13.22 -10.98 -2.07
CA GLN A 189 13.87 -12.05 -1.34
C GLN A 189 13.12 -12.41 -0.04
N TYR A 190 12.71 -11.39 0.74
CA TYR A 190 11.90 -11.56 1.94
C TYR A 190 10.58 -12.28 1.65
N ILE A 191 9.86 -11.87 0.60
CA ILE A 191 8.61 -12.51 0.17
C ILE A 191 8.87 -13.97 -0.18
N ASN A 192 9.91 -14.27 -0.97
CA ASN A 192 10.25 -15.64 -1.36
C ASN A 192 10.49 -16.54 -0.13
N GLN A 193 11.24 -16.07 0.85
CA GLN A 193 11.48 -16.78 2.12
C GLN A 193 10.19 -16.99 2.93
N SER A 194 9.29 -16.00 2.90
CA SER A 194 8.03 -16.03 3.66
C SER A 194 6.94 -16.91 3.04
N MET A 195 7.11 -17.32 1.77
CA MET A 195 6.17 -18.21 1.06
C MET A 195 6.46 -19.70 1.28
N SER A 196 7.64 -20.00 1.79
CA SER A 196 8.03 -21.37 2.16
C SER A 196 7.31 -21.78 3.43
#